data_59e9a55e1c357be539c3bd29e2e64f68
#
_entry.id   59e9a55e1c357be539c3bd29e2e64f68
#
_cell.length_a   1.000
_cell.length_b   1.000
_cell.length_c   1.000
_cell.angle_alpha   90.00
_cell.angle_beta   90.00
_cell.angle_gamma   90.00
#
_symmetry.space_group_name_H-M   'P 1'
#
loop_
_entity.id
_entity.type
_entity.pdbx_description
1 polymer ?
#
loop_
_entity_poly.entity_id
_entity_poly.type
_entity_poly.pdbx_seq_one_letter_code
_entity_poly.pdbx_strand_id
1 'polypeptide(L)'
;MDDYLHKTYTEEELKTIILDIFKDIPLSDTSKKQYSVKLPQWVSYLPIKTLAALLDDPATAIAALEETPKIKHSPANHHIYIGSAVAFIRHIIKDEAKLKKWKEYERKNSEPIAERYAENAPSELQKDKAAVPFDEIDKVRKQLPPGSAERLLIAFYTLIEPIRADYYATEILTDESQEPTEENYIVLTTTKAQLVVRDFKTKERYEKIENTLSDELIEELKASLDKKPRKYLFVTEDMKAYTRKLFSNWACRALTRVLKQPMTLTALRHIYITKKIQDNTSGKELRQIATKMGHSRDMQRVYEWQ
;
A
#
# COMPACT_ATOMS: atom_id res chain seq x y z
N MET A 1 35.41 9.60 -7.89
CA MET A 1 34.05 9.04 -7.63
C MET A 1 32.97 9.58 -8.61
N ASP A 2 33.26 10.65 -9.36
CA ASP A 2 32.26 11.39 -10.14
C ASP A 2 32.14 11.02 -11.62
N ASP A 3 32.96 10.08 -12.10
CA ASP A 3 33.01 9.70 -13.53
C ASP A 3 31.66 9.12 -14.06
N TYR A 4 30.92 8.41 -13.22
CA TYR A 4 29.63 7.82 -13.60
C TYR A 4 28.49 8.85 -13.73
N LEU A 5 28.61 10.03 -13.10
CA LEU A 5 27.55 11.06 -13.18
C LEU A 5 27.43 11.68 -14.57
N HIS A 6 28.56 11.81 -15.28
CA HIS A 6 28.65 12.47 -16.58
C HIS A 6 28.58 11.52 -17.77
N LYS A 7 28.56 10.21 -17.53
CA LYS A 7 28.44 9.19 -18.58
C LYS A 7 27.00 8.90 -18.95
N THR A 8 26.78 8.56 -20.20
CA THR A 8 25.53 8.05 -20.69
C THR A 8 25.52 6.52 -20.55
N TYR A 9 24.44 6.00 -19.98
CA TYR A 9 24.19 4.57 -19.78
C TYR A 9 22.86 4.19 -20.36
N THR A 10 22.69 2.93 -20.67
CA THR A 10 21.35 2.35 -20.85
C THR A 10 20.58 2.36 -19.51
N GLU A 11 19.27 2.27 -19.56
CA GLU A 11 18.43 2.26 -18.35
C GLU A 11 18.79 1.09 -17.42
N GLU A 12 19.08 -0.09 -17.97
CA GLU A 12 19.44 -1.28 -17.15
C GLU A 12 20.86 -1.18 -16.56
N GLU A 13 21.84 -0.63 -17.29
CA GLU A 13 23.16 -0.39 -16.74
C GLU A 13 23.11 0.61 -15.58
N LEU A 14 22.42 1.73 -15.78
CA LEU A 14 22.27 2.75 -14.75
C LEU A 14 21.50 2.24 -13.53
N LYS A 15 20.50 1.42 -13.73
CA LYS A 15 19.76 0.74 -12.67
C LYS A 15 20.66 -0.14 -11.81
N THR A 16 21.54 -0.91 -12.44
CA THR A 16 22.49 -1.77 -11.75
C THR A 16 23.49 -0.94 -10.93
N ILE A 17 24.04 0.12 -11.51
CA ILE A 17 24.95 1.06 -10.84
C ILE A 17 24.28 1.70 -9.62
N ILE A 18 23.06 2.22 -9.77
CA ILE A 18 22.35 2.89 -8.68
C ILE A 18 21.99 1.89 -7.57
N LEU A 19 21.61 0.66 -7.91
CA LEU A 19 21.32 -0.36 -6.92
C LEU A 19 22.55 -0.72 -6.08
N ASP A 20 23.71 -0.83 -6.70
CA ASP A 20 24.98 -1.10 -6.02
C ASP A 20 25.38 0.08 -5.13
N ILE A 21 25.26 1.33 -5.64
CA ILE A 21 25.53 2.56 -4.86
C ILE A 21 24.64 2.65 -3.60
N PHE A 22 23.37 2.25 -3.69
CA PHE A 22 22.46 2.30 -2.56
C PHE A 22 22.58 1.09 -1.61
N LYS A 23 23.38 0.09 -1.92
CA LYS A 23 23.47 -1.16 -1.17
C LYS A 23 23.65 -0.95 0.33
N ASP A 24 24.62 -0.11 0.71
CA ASP A 24 24.99 0.13 2.10
C ASP A 24 24.34 1.38 2.73
N ILE A 25 23.42 2.03 1.99
CA ILE A 25 22.70 3.19 2.51
C ILE A 25 21.55 2.74 3.43
N PRO A 26 21.29 3.43 4.56
CA PRO A 26 20.24 3.08 5.52
C PRO A 26 18.83 3.45 4.97
N LEU A 27 18.44 2.80 3.90
CA LEU A 27 17.13 2.87 3.27
C LEU A 27 16.51 1.48 3.22
N SER A 28 15.17 1.41 3.23
CA SER A 28 14.49 0.13 3.03
C SER A 28 14.81 -0.47 1.66
N ASP A 29 14.85 -1.79 1.54
CA ASP A 29 15.09 -2.48 0.27
C ASP A 29 14.06 -2.09 -0.81
N THR A 30 12.81 -1.83 -0.39
CA THR A 30 11.77 -1.32 -1.29
C THR A 30 12.13 0.04 -1.85
N SER A 31 12.64 0.96 -1.03
CA SER A 31 13.08 2.29 -1.48
C SER A 31 14.29 2.19 -2.40
N LYS A 32 15.29 1.37 -2.03
CA LYS A 32 16.49 1.13 -2.87
C LYS A 32 16.09 0.64 -4.27
N LYS A 33 15.24 -0.38 -4.34
CA LYS A 33 14.70 -0.92 -5.60
C LYS A 33 13.88 0.12 -6.37
N GLN A 34 13.08 0.92 -5.69
CA GLN A 34 12.28 1.95 -6.34
C GLN A 34 13.17 3.05 -6.95
N TYR A 35 14.16 3.53 -6.22
CA TYR A 35 15.06 4.58 -6.67
C TYR A 35 15.96 4.11 -7.82
N SER A 36 16.44 2.86 -7.76
CA SER A 36 17.23 2.27 -8.85
C SER A 36 16.45 2.10 -10.16
N VAL A 37 15.14 2.10 -10.12
CA VAL A 37 14.28 2.10 -11.31
C VAL A 37 13.93 3.52 -11.74
N LYS A 38 13.59 4.41 -10.79
CA LYS A 38 13.04 5.72 -11.11
C LYS A 38 14.08 6.72 -11.62
N LEU A 39 15.28 6.70 -11.07
CA LEU A 39 16.37 7.58 -11.56
C LEU A 39 16.76 7.28 -13.02
N PRO A 40 17.04 6.03 -13.43
CA PRO A 40 17.31 5.71 -14.83
C PRO A 40 16.18 6.08 -15.78
N GLN A 41 14.93 5.75 -15.41
CA GLN A 41 13.77 6.15 -16.19
C GLN A 41 13.73 7.68 -16.39
N TRP A 42 13.99 8.45 -15.34
CA TRP A 42 13.97 9.90 -15.44
C TRP A 42 15.10 10.44 -16.31
N VAL A 43 16.30 9.92 -16.14
CA VAL A 43 17.44 10.25 -17.03
C VAL A 43 17.08 9.98 -18.50
N SER A 44 16.36 8.93 -18.81
CA SER A 44 15.96 8.61 -20.19
C SER A 44 14.99 9.62 -20.83
N TYR A 45 14.29 10.42 -20.02
CA TYR A 45 13.39 11.48 -20.47
C TYR A 45 14.12 12.82 -20.76
N LEU A 46 15.35 12.98 -20.29
CA LEU A 46 16.10 14.22 -20.46
C LEU A 46 16.71 14.34 -21.88
N PRO A 47 16.92 15.58 -22.37
CA PRO A 47 17.70 15.82 -23.57
C PRO A 47 19.15 15.32 -23.46
N ILE A 48 19.78 15.58 -22.31
CA ILE A 48 21.13 15.09 -21.97
C ILE A 48 20.96 13.93 -20.98
N LYS A 49 21.22 12.71 -21.45
CA LYS A 49 20.93 11.47 -20.71
C LYS A 49 22.02 11.10 -19.71
N THR A 50 22.29 11.99 -18.75
CA THR A 50 23.25 11.76 -17.66
C THR A 50 22.65 12.06 -16.29
N LEU A 51 23.17 11.43 -15.24
CA LEU A 51 22.77 11.74 -13.86
C LEU A 51 23.12 13.18 -13.48
N ALA A 52 24.28 13.70 -13.95
CA ALA A 52 24.68 15.09 -13.72
C ALA A 52 23.61 16.05 -14.25
N ALA A 53 23.17 15.89 -15.51
CA ALA A 53 22.14 16.74 -16.10
C ALA A 53 20.81 16.70 -15.30
N LEU A 54 20.42 15.54 -14.77
CA LEU A 54 19.26 15.41 -13.90
C LEU A 54 19.44 16.18 -12.59
N LEU A 55 20.57 16.00 -11.93
CA LEU A 55 20.80 16.50 -10.57
C LEU A 55 21.15 17.98 -10.51
N ASP A 56 21.76 18.54 -11.58
CA ASP A 56 22.21 19.91 -11.65
C ASP A 56 21.13 20.91 -12.03
N ASP A 57 20.17 20.48 -12.86
CA ASP A 57 19.07 21.33 -13.32
C ASP A 57 17.71 20.73 -13.00
N PRO A 58 17.19 20.97 -11.76
CA PRO A 58 15.87 20.48 -11.38
C PRO A 58 14.73 21.04 -12.23
N ALA A 59 14.87 22.23 -12.80
CA ALA A 59 13.81 22.82 -13.63
C ALA A 59 13.62 22.03 -14.93
N THR A 60 14.70 21.78 -15.66
CA THR A 60 14.67 20.93 -16.87
C THR A 60 14.26 19.49 -16.53
N ALA A 61 14.71 18.95 -15.40
CA ALA A 61 14.35 17.61 -14.98
C ALA A 61 12.83 17.49 -14.72
N ILE A 62 12.23 18.45 -14.02
CA ILE A 62 10.77 18.47 -13.74
C ILE A 62 9.98 18.67 -15.04
N ALA A 63 10.38 19.59 -15.92
CA ALA A 63 9.71 19.80 -17.20
C ALA A 63 9.64 18.49 -18.01
N ALA A 64 10.70 17.68 -18.02
CA ALA A 64 10.71 16.39 -18.68
C ALA A 64 9.69 15.39 -18.12
N LEU A 65 9.40 15.43 -16.79
CA LEU A 65 8.31 14.64 -16.21
C LEU A 65 6.93 15.14 -16.67
N GLU A 66 6.74 16.45 -16.70
CA GLU A 66 5.49 17.08 -17.11
C GLU A 66 5.16 16.84 -18.58
N GLU A 67 6.16 16.67 -19.43
CA GLU A 67 6.00 16.32 -20.84
C GLU A 67 5.76 14.81 -21.07
N THR A 68 6.09 13.96 -20.09
CA THR A 68 5.98 12.51 -20.22
C THR A 68 4.51 12.04 -20.10
N PRO A 69 3.84 11.54 -21.18
CA PRO A 69 2.39 11.30 -21.21
C PRO A 69 1.86 10.41 -20.09
N LYS A 70 2.63 9.41 -19.63
CA LYS A 70 2.22 8.45 -18.61
C LYS A 70 2.22 9.02 -17.18
N ILE A 71 2.90 10.14 -16.95
CA ILE A 71 3.13 10.68 -15.60
C ILE A 71 2.81 12.17 -15.45
N LYS A 72 2.66 12.91 -16.55
CA LYS A 72 2.52 14.38 -16.59
C LYS A 72 1.45 14.97 -15.68
N HIS A 73 0.36 14.27 -15.43
CA HIS A 73 -0.76 14.76 -14.62
C HIS A 73 -0.86 14.06 -13.25
N SER A 74 0.24 13.50 -12.75
CA SER A 74 0.23 12.76 -11.50
C SER A 74 1.26 13.29 -10.49
N PRO A 75 0.88 14.25 -9.62
CA PRO A 75 1.75 14.75 -8.56
C PRO A 75 2.32 13.62 -7.67
N ALA A 76 1.54 12.56 -7.44
CA ALA A 76 1.99 11.40 -6.68
C ALA A 76 3.10 10.61 -7.39
N ASN A 77 3.05 10.51 -8.73
CA ASN A 77 4.15 9.92 -9.49
C ASN A 77 5.37 10.83 -9.48
N HIS A 78 5.20 12.15 -9.72
CA HIS A 78 6.30 13.12 -9.63
C HIS A 78 7.00 13.05 -8.28
N HIS A 79 6.24 12.93 -7.18
CA HIS A 79 6.79 12.80 -5.83
C HIS A 79 7.78 11.65 -5.70
N ILE A 80 7.52 10.51 -6.36
CA ILE A 80 8.43 9.36 -6.33
C ILE A 80 9.75 9.65 -7.06
N TYR A 81 9.69 10.30 -8.21
CA TYR A 81 10.87 10.69 -8.98
C TYR A 81 11.68 11.74 -8.23
N ILE A 82 11.05 12.80 -7.75
CA ILE A 82 11.69 13.87 -6.98
C ILE A 82 12.33 13.31 -5.71
N GLY A 83 11.60 12.45 -4.97
CA GLY A 83 12.12 11.79 -3.78
C GLY A 83 13.35 10.92 -4.06
N SER A 84 13.43 10.29 -5.26
CA SER A 84 14.62 9.51 -5.65
C SER A 84 15.85 10.41 -5.89
N ALA A 85 15.70 11.57 -6.53
CA ALA A 85 16.77 12.55 -6.70
C ALA A 85 17.22 13.16 -5.36
N VAL A 86 16.26 13.53 -4.51
CA VAL A 86 16.54 14.04 -3.14
C VAL A 86 17.32 13.01 -2.32
N ALA A 87 16.93 11.72 -2.38
CA ALA A 87 17.64 10.66 -1.68
C ALA A 87 19.06 10.47 -2.23
N PHE A 88 19.23 10.48 -3.55
CA PHE A 88 20.54 10.35 -4.18
C PHE A 88 21.47 11.51 -3.79
N ILE A 89 21.00 12.75 -3.86
CA ILE A 89 21.77 13.92 -3.46
C ILE A 89 22.14 13.84 -1.97
N ARG A 90 21.17 13.53 -1.10
CA ARG A 90 21.38 13.47 0.35
C ARG A 90 22.43 12.45 0.76
N HIS A 91 22.33 11.24 0.22
CA HIS A 91 23.14 10.11 0.70
C HIS A 91 24.43 9.91 -0.09
N ILE A 92 24.45 10.27 -1.36
CA ILE A 92 25.56 9.96 -2.28
C ILE A 92 26.38 11.21 -2.60
N ILE A 93 25.71 12.25 -3.17
CA ILE A 93 26.41 13.48 -3.57
C ILE A 93 26.81 14.32 -2.37
N LYS A 94 25.94 14.41 -1.37
CA LYS A 94 26.12 15.19 -0.12
C LYS A 94 26.37 16.69 -0.36
N ASP A 95 25.73 17.26 -1.39
CA ASP A 95 25.76 18.67 -1.74
C ASP A 95 24.52 19.36 -1.16
N GLU A 96 24.72 20.17 -0.11
CA GLU A 96 23.66 20.88 0.60
C GLU A 96 22.95 21.93 -0.26
N ALA A 97 23.67 22.58 -1.17
CA ALA A 97 23.11 23.61 -2.05
C ALA A 97 22.14 22.95 -3.09
N LYS A 98 22.56 21.85 -3.70
CA LYS A 98 21.71 21.04 -4.57
C LYS A 98 20.52 20.47 -3.80
N LEU A 99 20.77 19.92 -2.61
CA LEU A 99 19.71 19.35 -1.76
C LEU A 99 18.65 20.39 -1.41
N LYS A 100 19.05 21.61 -1.07
CA LYS A 100 18.12 22.72 -0.77
C LYS A 100 17.23 23.04 -1.97
N LYS A 101 17.80 23.14 -3.18
CA LYS A 101 17.04 23.40 -4.42
C LYS A 101 16.03 22.27 -4.67
N TRP A 102 16.44 21.03 -4.60
CA TRP A 102 15.58 19.87 -4.83
C TRP A 102 14.47 19.73 -3.79
N LYS A 103 14.73 20.03 -2.51
CA LYS A 103 13.71 20.06 -1.46
C LYS A 103 12.63 21.12 -1.70
N GLU A 104 12.95 22.23 -2.33
CA GLU A 104 11.95 23.23 -2.71
C GLU A 104 10.97 22.67 -3.75
N TYR A 105 11.47 21.96 -4.77
CA TYR A 105 10.60 21.27 -5.73
C TYR A 105 9.78 20.13 -5.08
N GLU A 106 10.40 19.36 -4.19
CA GLU A 106 9.69 18.33 -3.41
C GLU A 106 8.53 18.93 -2.61
N ARG A 107 8.75 20.06 -1.93
CA ARG A 107 7.72 20.77 -1.19
C ARG A 107 6.59 21.25 -2.11
N LYS A 108 6.91 21.97 -3.18
CA LYS A 108 5.93 22.47 -4.16
C LYS A 108 5.07 21.33 -4.75
N ASN A 109 5.69 20.21 -5.09
CA ASN A 109 4.97 19.05 -5.61
C ASN A 109 4.10 18.36 -4.54
N SER A 110 4.48 18.45 -3.27
CA SER A 110 3.74 17.83 -2.16
C SER A 110 2.56 18.69 -1.67
N GLU A 111 2.57 19.99 -1.89
CA GLU A 111 1.52 20.91 -1.44
C GLU A 111 0.12 20.50 -1.93
N PRO A 112 -0.13 20.25 -3.23
CA PRO A 112 -1.45 19.84 -3.70
C PRO A 112 -1.91 18.50 -3.12
N ILE A 113 -0.96 17.61 -2.81
CA ILE A 113 -1.24 16.32 -2.17
C ILE A 113 -1.64 16.54 -0.70
N ALA A 114 -0.92 17.41 0.00
CA ALA A 114 -1.18 17.75 1.39
C ALA A 114 -2.53 18.49 1.55
N GLU A 115 -2.84 19.44 0.67
CA GLU A 115 -4.11 20.16 0.64
C GLU A 115 -5.28 19.19 0.46
N ARG A 116 -5.20 18.29 -0.54
CA ARG A 116 -6.22 17.26 -0.75
C ARG A 116 -6.41 16.38 0.49
N TYR A 117 -5.34 16.02 1.17
CA TYR A 117 -5.44 15.25 2.41
C TYR A 117 -6.02 16.05 3.57
N ALA A 118 -5.75 17.35 3.64
CA ALA A 118 -6.34 18.24 4.64
C ALA A 118 -7.86 18.40 4.43
N GLU A 119 -8.30 18.37 3.18
CA GLU A 119 -9.71 18.44 2.78
C GLU A 119 -10.41 17.08 2.83
N ASN A 120 -9.72 15.99 3.17
CA ASN A 120 -10.24 14.62 3.10
C ASN A 120 -10.85 14.26 1.73
N ALA A 121 -10.36 14.91 0.67
CA ALA A 121 -10.89 14.72 -0.67
C ALA A 121 -10.30 13.46 -1.36
N PRO A 122 -11.13 12.62 -2.01
CA PRO A 122 -10.64 11.53 -2.83
C PRO A 122 -9.88 12.08 -4.05
N SER A 123 -8.84 11.37 -4.51
CA SER A 123 -8.23 11.69 -5.81
C SER A 123 -9.21 11.40 -6.95
N GLU A 124 -8.97 11.98 -8.12
CA GLU A 124 -9.81 11.72 -9.32
C GLU A 124 -9.99 10.20 -9.57
N LEU A 125 -8.91 9.41 -9.42
CA LEU A 125 -8.96 7.95 -9.55
C LEU A 125 -9.74 7.23 -8.43
N GLN A 126 -10.08 7.93 -7.37
CA GLN A 126 -10.80 7.38 -6.21
C GLN A 126 -12.26 7.84 -6.14
N LYS A 127 -12.64 8.90 -6.85
CA LYS A 127 -14.00 9.47 -6.79
C LYS A 127 -15.10 8.45 -7.04
N ASP A 128 -14.98 7.67 -8.12
CA ASP A 128 -15.97 6.63 -8.43
C ASP A 128 -16.05 5.55 -7.33
N LYS A 129 -14.91 5.24 -6.69
CA LYS A 129 -14.83 4.24 -5.63
C LYS A 129 -15.40 4.76 -4.31
N ALA A 130 -15.23 6.04 -4.03
CA ALA A 130 -15.77 6.69 -2.83
C ALA A 130 -17.29 6.72 -2.82
N ALA A 131 -17.92 6.69 -3.98
CA ALA A 131 -19.36 6.72 -4.14
C ALA A 131 -20.08 5.42 -3.74
N VAL A 132 -19.34 4.32 -3.43
CA VAL A 132 -19.95 3.04 -3.03
C VAL A 132 -20.25 3.04 -1.53
N PRO A 133 -21.53 2.97 -1.12
CA PRO A 133 -21.87 2.90 0.28
C PRO A 133 -21.38 1.60 0.94
N PHE A 134 -20.92 1.70 2.19
CA PHE A 134 -20.50 0.52 2.96
C PHE A 134 -21.58 -0.57 3.02
N ASP A 135 -22.84 -0.17 3.28
CA ASP A 135 -23.96 -1.07 3.43
C ASP A 135 -24.26 -1.84 2.13
N GLU A 136 -23.98 -1.25 0.96
CA GLU A 136 -24.13 -1.94 -0.32
C GLU A 136 -23.05 -3.01 -0.52
N ILE A 137 -21.83 -2.76 -0.04
CA ILE A 137 -20.74 -3.75 -0.05
C ILE A 137 -21.10 -4.96 0.82
N ASP A 138 -21.64 -4.73 2.03
CA ASP A 138 -22.07 -5.82 2.92
C ASP A 138 -23.26 -6.59 2.36
N LYS A 139 -24.20 -5.89 1.70
CA LYS A 139 -25.31 -6.53 1.00
C LYS A 139 -24.82 -7.43 -0.14
N VAL A 140 -23.86 -6.97 -0.95
CA VAL A 140 -23.24 -7.81 -1.99
C VAL A 140 -22.57 -9.03 -1.36
N ARG A 141 -21.84 -8.88 -0.25
CA ARG A 141 -21.27 -10.01 0.50
C ARG A 141 -22.31 -11.08 0.80
N LYS A 142 -23.44 -10.68 1.37
CA LYS A 142 -24.52 -11.60 1.77
C LYS A 142 -25.19 -12.31 0.58
N GLN A 143 -25.14 -11.73 -0.62
CA GLN A 143 -25.67 -12.31 -1.85
C GLN A 143 -24.71 -13.31 -2.51
N LEU A 144 -23.41 -13.25 -2.19
CA LEU A 144 -22.42 -14.18 -2.73
C LEU A 144 -22.61 -15.58 -2.12
N PRO A 145 -22.26 -16.65 -2.88
CA PRO A 145 -22.36 -18.02 -2.39
C PRO A 145 -21.58 -18.21 -1.08
N PRO A 146 -22.18 -18.82 -0.04
CA PRO A 146 -21.47 -19.16 1.19
C PRO A 146 -20.18 -19.93 0.91
N GLY A 147 -19.12 -19.60 1.64
CA GLY A 147 -17.81 -20.22 1.50
C GLY A 147 -17.02 -19.83 0.24
N SER A 148 -17.51 -18.90 -0.61
CA SER A 148 -16.71 -18.38 -1.73
C SER A 148 -15.58 -17.49 -1.25
N ALA A 149 -14.47 -17.48 -1.99
CA ALA A 149 -13.31 -16.67 -1.64
C ALA A 149 -13.62 -15.16 -1.69
N GLU A 150 -14.48 -14.73 -2.61
CA GLU A 150 -14.94 -13.35 -2.74
C GLU A 150 -15.79 -12.90 -1.55
N ARG A 151 -16.70 -13.78 -1.07
CA ARG A 151 -17.52 -13.52 0.11
C ARG A 151 -16.64 -13.39 1.35
N LEU A 152 -15.70 -14.30 1.54
CA LEU A 152 -14.73 -14.24 2.63
C LEU A 152 -13.84 -13.01 2.53
N LEU A 153 -13.39 -12.63 1.32
CA LEU A 153 -12.60 -11.42 1.12
C LEU A 153 -13.36 -10.18 1.60
N ILE A 154 -14.61 -10.01 1.19
CA ILE A 154 -15.42 -8.87 1.62
C ILE A 154 -15.67 -8.94 3.14
N ALA A 155 -15.91 -10.12 3.73
CA ALA A 155 -16.08 -10.28 5.16
C ALA A 155 -14.88 -9.73 5.96
N PHE A 156 -13.64 -9.99 5.52
CA PHE A 156 -12.42 -9.46 6.15
C PHE A 156 -12.23 -7.94 5.94
N TYR A 157 -13.04 -7.30 5.12
CA TYR A 157 -13.01 -5.84 4.93
C TYR A 157 -14.26 -5.12 5.47
N THR A 158 -15.25 -5.87 5.96
CA THR A 158 -16.51 -5.32 6.50
C THR A 158 -16.79 -5.70 7.95
N LEU A 159 -16.41 -6.90 8.37
CA LEU A 159 -16.72 -7.43 9.70
C LEU A 159 -15.62 -7.29 10.75
N ILE A 160 -14.43 -6.85 10.34
CA ILE A 160 -13.27 -6.60 11.19
C ILE A 160 -12.55 -5.36 10.69
N GLU A 161 -11.70 -4.75 11.51
CA GLU A 161 -10.88 -3.59 11.11
C GLU A 161 -9.95 -3.98 9.96
N PRO A 162 -10.17 -3.44 8.74
CA PRO A 162 -9.49 -3.93 7.56
C PRO A 162 -8.02 -3.51 7.53
N ILE A 163 -7.13 -4.48 7.43
CA ILE A 163 -5.70 -4.24 7.19
C ILE A 163 -5.42 -4.02 5.68
N ARG A 164 -4.18 -3.70 5.31
CA ARG A 164 -3.81 -3.55 3.89
C ARG A 164 -3.90 -4.91 3.18
N ALA A 165 -3.03 -5.15 2.21
CA ALA A 165 -2.95 -6.46 1.56
C ALA A 165 -2.24 -7.53 2.43
N ASP A 166 -2.18 -7.32 3.75
CA ASP A 166 -1.38 -8.14 4.67
C ASP A 166 -2.00 -9.51 4.99
N TYR A 167 -3.19 -9.80 4.42
CA TYR A 167 -3.81 -11.14 4.44
C TYR A 167 -3.15 -12.15 3.50
N TYR A 168 -2.17 -11.77 2.68
CA TYR A 168 -1.68 -12.53 1.52
C TYR A 168 -1.12 -13.92 1.84
N ALA A 169 -0.46 -14.12 2.97
CA ALA A 169 0.12 -15.39 3.39
C ALA A 169 -0.30 -15.74 4.82
N THR A 170 -1.46 -15.25 5.27
CA THR A 170 -1.97 -15.51 6.62
C THR A 170 -2.27 -16.99 6.80
N GLU A 171 -1.60 -17.63 7.74
CA GLU A 171 -1.78 -19.05 8.09
C GLU A 171 -2.99 -19.23 9.02
N ILE A 172 -3.68 -20.38 8.92
CA ILE A 172 -4.79 -20.73 9.80
C ILE A 172 -4.33 -21.85 10.74
N LEU A 173 -4.33 -21.57 12.02
CA LEU A 173 -3.98 -22.48 13.09
C LEU A 173 -5.27 -22.97 13.75
N THR A 174 -5.57 -24.25 13.61
CA THR A 174 -6.81 -24.88 14.13
C THR A 174 -6.59 -25.73 15.37
N ASP A 175 -5.33 -25.90 15.77
CA ASP A 175 -4.93 -26.68 16.94
C ASP A 175 -4.18 -25.77 17.92
N GLU A 176 -4.52 -25.84 19.21
CA GLU A 176 -3.88 -25.05 20.28
C GLU A 176 -2.43 -25.45 20.51
N SER A 177 -2.03 -26.65 20.10
CA SER A 177 -0.64 -27.12 20.19
C SER A 177 0.25 -26.55 19.07
N GLN A 178 -0.31 -25.93 18.04
CA GLN A 178 0.46 -25.31 16.97
C GLN A 178 1.13 -24.03 17.46
N GLU A 179 2.45 -23.98 17.35
CA GLU A 179 3.19 -22.75 17.65
C GLU A 179 2.93 -21.69 16.57
N PRO A 180 2.65 -20.45 16.99
CA PRO A 180 2.46 -19.35 16.06
C PRO A 180 3.73 -19.11 15.25
N THR A 181 3.61 -19.02 13.94
CA THR A 181 4.69 -18.60 13.05
C THR A 181 5.11 -17.16 13.32
N GLU A 182 6.30 -16.75 12.86
CA GLU A 182 6.72 -15.34 12.91
C GLU A 182 5.93 -14.46 11.93
N GLU A 183 5.12 -15.07 11.05
CA GLU A 183 4.32 -14.42 10.02
C GLU A 183 2.89 -14.11 10.52
N ASN A 184 2.02 -13.72 9.60
CA ASN A 184 0.62 -13.43 9.88
C ASN A 184 -0.18 -14.73 10.01
N TYR A 185 -1.03 -14.82 11.02
CA TYR A 185 -1.84 -16.02 11.25
C TYR A 185 -3.19 -15.71 11.88
N ILE A 186 -4.11 -16.66 11.74
CA ILE A 186 -5.38 -16.72 12.45
C ILE A 186 -5.35 -17.94 13.36
N VAL A 187 -5.60 -17.73 14.66
CA VAL A 187 -5.95 -18.83 15.57
C VAL A 187 -7.45 -19.05 15.46
N LEU A 188 -7.87 -20.25 15.15
CA LEU A 188 -9.27 -20.65 15.05
C LEU A 188 -9.48 -21.97 15.81
N THR A 189 -9.55 -21.89 17.13
CA THR A 189 -9.77 -23.03 18.04
C THR A 189 -11.13 -22.93 18.71
N THR A 190 -11.46 -23.87 19.58
CA THR A 190 -12.70 -23.83 20.36
C THR A 190 -12.75 -22.70 21.38
N THR A 191 -11.56 -22.25 21.84
CA THR A 191 -11.43 -21.25 22.91
C THR A 191 -11.02 -19.89 22.38
N LYS A 192 -10.45 -19.81 21.17
CA LYS A 192 -9.87 -18.58 20.63
C LYS A 192 -10.12 -18.43 19.13
N ALA A 193 -10.58 -17.24 18.73
CA ALA A 193 -10.66 -16.83 17.34
C ALA A 193 -10.06 -15.43 17.17
N GLN A 194 -8.83 -15.38 16.67
CA GLN A 194 -8.04 -14.13 16.61
C GLN A 194 -7.16 -14.07 15.37
N LEU A 195 -7.14 -12.92 14.71
CA LEU A 195 -6.16 -12.57 13.69
C LEU A 195 -4.96 -11.89 14.34
N VAL A 196 -3.76 -12.36 14.04
CA VAL A 196 -2.49 -11.74 14.45
C VAL A 196 -1.67 -11.40 13.21
N VAL A 197 -1.28 -10.13 13.09
CA VAL A 197 -0.49 -9.62 11.96
C VAL A 197 0.83 -9.09 12.48
N ARG A 198 1.93 -9.71 12.07
CA ARG A 198 3.32 -9.37 12.45
C ARG A 198 4.10 -8.77 11.28
N ASP A 199 3.83 -9.24 10.06
CA ASP A 199 4.44 -8.69 8.85
C ASP A 199 3.51 -7.67 8.17
N PHE A 200 3.75 -6.39 8.42
CA PHE A 200 3.02 -5.27 7.82
C PHE A 200 3.89 -4.01 7.74
N LYS A 201 3.48 -3.05 6.91
CA LYS A 201 4.30 -1.87 6.55
C LYS A 201 4.81 -1.05 7.75
N THR A 202 4.09 -1.03 8.85
CA THR A 202 4.37 -0.18 10.03
C THR A 202 4.73 -1.02 11.28
N LYS A 203 5.21 -2.24 11.09
CA LYS A 203 5.55 -3.18 12.19
C LYS A 203 6.58 -2.64 13.17
N GLU A 204 7.54 -1.85 12.71
CA GLU A 204 8.54 -1.21 13.58
C GLU A 204 7.92 -0.25 14.61
N ARG A 205 6.72 0.27 14.33
CA ARG A 205 6.00 1.18 15.22
C ARG A 205 4.98 0.47 16.11
N TYR A 206 4.35 -0.59 15.62
CA TYR A 206 3.20 -1.22 16.28
C TYR A 206 3.46 -2.68 16.69
N GLU A 207 4.65 -3.22 16.43
CA GLU A 207 5.09 -4.59 16.69
C GLU A 207 4.16 -5.65 16.08
N LYS A 208 2.89 -5.68 16.51
CA LYS A 208 1.84 -6.57 16.02
C LYS A 208 0.47 -5.91 16.06
N ILE A 209 -0.43 -6.42 15.24
CA ILE A 209 -1.87 -6.11 15.26
C ILE A 209 -2.60 -7.37 15.70
N GLU A 210 -3.50 -7.25 16.68
CA GLU A 210 -4.32 -8.33 17.17
C GLU A 210 -5.79 -7.95 17.11
N ASN A 211 -6.59 -8.73 16.37
CA ASN A 211 -8.01 -8.50 16.21
C ASN A 211 -8.79 -9.78 16.55
N THR A 212 -9.69 -9.71 17.52
CA THR A 212 -10.64 -10.80 17.80
C THR A 212 -11.65 -10.88 16.66
N LEU A 213 -11.93 -12.08 16.16
CA LEU A 213 -12.92 -12.30 15.13
C LEU A 213 -14.32 -12.28 15.74
N SER A 214 -15.28 -11.65 15.05
CA SER A 214 -16.70 -11.73 15.41
C SER A 214 -17.28 -13.09 15.05
N ASP A 215 -18.38 -13.49 15.69
CA ASP A 215 -19.06 -14.76 15.41
C ASP A 215 -19.44 -14.87 13.94
N GLU A 216 -19.95 -13.79 13.33
CA GLU A 216 -20.29 -13.77 11.89
C GLU A 216 -19.07 -14.00 11.01
N LEU A 217 -17.89 -13.42 11.34
CA LEU A 217 -16.66 -13.63 10.58
C LEU A 217 -16.11 -15.05 10.76
N ILE A 218 -16.28 -15.64 11.96
CA ILE A 218 -15.94 -17.03 12.24
C ILE A 218 -16.77 -17.97 11.38
N GLU A 219 -18.09 -17.75 11.27
CA GLU A 219 -18.99 -18.52 10.42
C GLU A 219 -18.58 -18.43 8.95
N GLU A 220 -18.30 -17.23 8.44
CA GLU A 220 -17.82 -17.03 7.06
C GLU A 220 -16.50 -17.78 6.80
N LEU A 221 -15.58 -17.74 7.76
CA LEU A 221 -14.29 -18.44 7.66
C LEU A 221 -14.47 -19.95 7.66
N LYS A 222 -15.28 -20.49 8.60
CA LYS A 222 -15.60 -21.92 8.68
C LYS A 222 -16.26 -22.41 7.40
N ALA A 223 -17.31 -21.72 6.91
CA ALA A 223 -17.97 -22.07 5.65
C ALA A 223 -17.00 -22.09 4.46
N SER A 224 -16.00 -21.20 4.46
CA SER A 224 -14.99 -21.18 3.40
C SER A 224 -13.98 -22.33 3.53
N LEU A 225 -13.64 -22.74 4.75
CA LEU A 225 -12.74 -23.87 5.01
C LEU A 225 -13.43 -25.20 4.72
N ASP A 226 -14.69 -25.33 5.09
CA ASP A 226 -15.50 -26.54 4.79
C ASP A 226 -15.61 -26.77 3.29
N LYS A 227 -15.81 -25.68 2.52
CA LYS A 227 -15.88 -25.76 1.06
C LYS A 227 -14.54 -26.05 0.40
N LYS A 228 -13.46 -25.48 0.93
CA LYS A 228 -12.09 -25.63 0.42
C LYS A 228 -11.09 -25.66 1.58
N PRO A 229 -10.82 -26.84 2.17
CA PRO A 229 -9.83 -27.00 3.23
C PRO A 229 -8.44 -26.53 2.78
N ARG A 230 -7.77 -25.74 3.61
CA ARG A 230 -6.47 -25.14 3.25
C ARG A 230 -5.74 -24.61 4.49
N LYS A 231 -4.41 -24.50 4.35
CA LYS A 231 -3.52 -23.96 5.38
C LYS A 231 -3.58 -22.42 5.48
N TYR A 232 -3.71 -21.72 4.35
CA TYR A 232 -3.67 -20.26 4.30
C TYR A 232 -5.06 -19.67 4.08
N LEU A 233 -5.29 -18.47 4.62
CA LEU A 233 -6.57 -17.75 4.53
C LEU A 233 -7.05 -17.61 3.08
N PHE A 234 -6.15 -17.20 2.19
CA PHE A 234 -6.37 -17.17 0.76
C PHE A 234 -5.26 -17.94 0.04
N VAL A 235 -5.63 -18.70 -0.97
CA VAL A 235 -4.70 -19.54 -1.73
C VAL A 235 -4.89 -19.35 -3.22
N THR A 236 -3.79 -19.58 -3.95
CA THR A 236 -3.82 -19.68 -5.41
C THR A 236 -4.60 -20.93 -5.87
N GLU A 237 -4.78 -21.10 -7.18
CA GLU A 237 -5.37 -22.32 -7.74
C GLU A 237 -4.59 -23.57 -7.32
N ASP A 238 -3.26 -23.47 -7.25
CA ASP A 238 -2.34 -24.54 -6.80
C ASP A 238 -2.28 -24.70 -5.27
N MET A 239 -3.20 -24.14 -4.49
CA MET A 239 -3.26 -24.23 -3.02
C MET A 239 -2.05 -23.63 -2.28
N LYS A 240 -1.29 -22.74 -2.93
CA LYS A 240 -0.13 -22.04 -2.33
C LYS A 240 -0.54 -20.69 -1.76
N ALA A 241 0.22 -20.20 -0.78
CA ALA A 241 0.11 -18.82 -0.32
C ALA A 241 0.33 -17.83 -1.47
N TYR A 242 -0.41 -16.75 -1.46
CA TYR A 242 -0.14 -15.63 -2.36
C TYR A 242 1.13 -14.89 -1.95
N THR A 243 1.82 -14.27 -2.91
CA THR A 243 2.66 -13.11 -2.61
C THR A 243 1.77 -11.87 -2.43
N ARG A 244 2.25 -10.85 -1.71
CA ARG A 244 1.50 -9.59 -1.51
C ARG A 244 0.98 -8.99 -2.82
N LYS A 245 1.81 -8.96 -3.86
CA LYS A 245 1.45 -8.40 -5.18
C LYS A 245 0.36 -9.23 -5.87
N LEU A 246 0.50 -10.54 -5.87
CA LEU A 246 -0.48 -11.44 -6.49
C LEU A 246 -1.81 -11.40 -5.75
N PHE A 247 -1.80 -11.37 -4.41
CA PHE A 247 -3.00 -11.21 -3.59
C PHE A 247 -3.72 -9.90 -3.88
N SER A 248 -3.00 -8.78 -3.86
CA SER A 248 -3.58 -7.47 -4.17
C SER A 248 -4.24 -7.43 -5.55
N ASN A 249 -3.57 -7.99 -6.57
CA ASN A 249 -4.10 -8.05 -7.92
C ASN A 249 -5.34 -8.95 -8.03
N TRP A 250 -5.31 -10.13 -7.38
CA TRP A 250 -6.46 -11.03 -7.32
C TRP A 250 -7.64 -10.37 -6.61
N ALA A 251 -7.41 -9.81 -5.43
CA ALA A 251 -8.44 -9.18 -4.62
C ALA A 251 -9.10 -8.00 -5.36
N CYS A 252 -8.32 -7.12 -5.98
CA CYS A 252 -8.87 -6.00 -6.75
C CYS A 252 -9.72 -6.48 -7.93
N ARG A 253 -9.29 -7.52 -8.66
CA ARG A 253 -10.08 -8.11 -9.74
C ARG A 253 -11.36 -8.78 -9.24
N ALA A 254 -11.27 -9.52 -8.14
CA ALA A 254 -12.42 -10.16 -7.50
C ALA A 254 -13.45 -9.11 -7.04
N LEU A 255 -13.02 -8.08 -6.33
CA LEU A 255 -13.88 -6.98 -5.88
C LEU A 255 -14.52 -6.23 -7.04
N THR A 256 -13.74 -5.87 -8.07
CA THR A 256 -14.25 -5.20 -9.28
C THR A 256 -15.35 -6.02 -9.96
N ARG A 257 -15.16 -7.33 -10.05
CA ARG A 257 -16.14 -8.24 -10.65
C ARG A 257 -17.44 -8.32 -9.85
N VAL A 258 -17.37 -8.49 -8.52
CA VAL A 258 -18.58 -8.67 -7.70
C VAL A 258 -19.31 -7.36 -7.41
N LEU A 259 -18.59 -6.25 -7.28
CA LEU A 259 -19.16 -4.92 -7.08
C LEU A 259 -19.54 -4.22 -8.40
N LYS A 260 -19.19 -4.82 -9.56
CA LYS A 260 -19.44 -4.32 -10.92
C LYS A 260 -18.88 -2.91 -11.19
N GLN A 261 -17.85 -2.53 -10.46
CA GLN A 261 -17.14 -1.26 -10.62
C GLN A 261 -15.71 -1.37 -10.08
N PRO A 262 -14.76 -0.56 -10.56
CA PRO A 262 -13.38 -0.61 -10.11
C PRO A 262 -13.27 -0.44 -8.59
N MET A 263 -12.70 -1.43 -7.90
CA MET A 263 -12.52 -1.39 -6.45
C MET A 263 -11.12 -1.87 -6.04
N THR A 264 -10.57 -1.26 -5.00
CA THR A 264 -9.28 -1.65 -4.43
C THR A 264 -9.38 -1.89 -2.93
N LEU A 265 -8.44 -2.66 -2.38
CA LEU A 265 -8.36 -2.89 -0.94
C LEU A 265 -8.20 -1.58 -0.14
N THR A 266 -7.47 -0.63 -0.69
CA THR A 266 -7.34 0.71 -0.09
C THR A 266 -8.66 1.46 -0.08
N ALA A 267 -9.43 1.42 -1.18
CA ALA A 267 -10.74 2.07 -1.24
C ALA A 267 -11.72 1.47 -0.20
N LEU A 268 -11.75 0.14 -0.04
CA LEU A 268 -12.56 -0.50 1.01
C LEU A 268 -12.20 -0.01 2.41
N ARG A 269 -10.92 0.24 2.68
CA ARG A 269 -10.47 0.77 3.98
C ARG A 269 -10.95 2.21 4.19
N HIS A 270 -10.94 3.05 3.15
CA HIS A 270 -11.52 4.38 3.20
C HIS A 270 -13.02 4.32 3.50
N ILE A 271 -13.76 3.52 2.74
CA ILE A 271 -15.20 3.33 2.91
C ILE A 271 -15.53 2.85 4.33
N TYR A 272 -14.76 1.88 4.87
CA TYR A 272 -14.94 1.39 6.25
C TYR A 272 -14.77 2.52 7.28
N ILE A 273 -13.71 3.32 7.16
CA ILE A 273 -13.45 4.41 8.11
C ILE A 273 -14.50 5.51 7.98
N THR A 274 -14.85 5.91 6.76
CA THR A 274 -15.92 6.89 6.51
C THR A 274 -17.22 6.44 7.16
N LYS A 275 -17.62 5.17 7.01
CA LYS A 275 -18.80 4.60 7.69
C LYS A 275 -18.70 4.71 9.21
N LYS A 276 -17.55 4.35 9.81
CA LYS A 276 -17.36 4.44 11.27
C LYS A 276 -17.48 5.87 11.79
N ILE A 277 -17.05 6.86 11.03
CA ILE A 277 -17.18 8.26 11.37
C ILE A 277 -18.64 8.72 11.23
N GLN A 278 -19.31 8.33 10.15
CA GLN A 278 -20.73 8.62 9.94
C GLN A 278 -21.64 8.00 11.00
N ASP A 279 -21.27 6.83 11.54
CA ASP A 279 -21.96 6.17 12.65
C ASP A 279 -21.70 6.85 14.02
N ASN A 280 -21.06 8.03 14.06
CA ASN A 280 -20.72 8.76 15.26
C ASN A 280 -19.84 7.97 16.25
N THR A 281 -18.97 7.11 15.75
CA THR A 281 -18.02 6.35 16.57
C THR A 281 -17.16 7.29 17.41
N SER A 282 -17.03 7.03 18.70
CA SER A 282 -16.30 7.90 19.62
C SER A 282 -14.83 8.07 19.22
N GLY A 283 -14.22 9.21 19.57
CA GLY A 283 -12.80 9.46 19.32
C GLY A 283 -11.85 8.44 19.97
N LYS A 284 -12.27 7.80 21.07
CA LYS A 284 -11.53 6.71 21.72
C LYS A 284 -11.57 5.43 20.88
N GLU A 285 -12.74 5.05 20.41
CA GLU A 285 -12.92 3.88 19.53
C GLU A 285 -12.23 4.08 18.18
N LEU A 286 -12.33 5.27 17.58
CA LEU A 286 -11.61 5.57 16.33
C LEU A 286 -10.09 5.45 16.50
N ARG A 287 -9.51 5.76 17.67
CA ARG A 287 -8.09 5.50 17.95
C ARG A 287 -7.78 4.01 18.02
N GLN A 288 -8.65 3.21 18.63
CA GLN A 288 -8.50 1.76 18.68
C GLN A 288 -8.58 1.15 17.27
N ILE A 289 -9.55 1.57 16.45
CA ILE A 289 -9.69 1.18 15.05
C ILE A 289 -8.39 1.53 14.29
N ALA A 290 -7.85 2.73 14.45
CA ALA A 290 -6.60 3.12 13.79
C ALA A 290 -5.45 2.16 14.13
N THR A 291 -5.26 1.83 15.41
CA THR A 291 -4.23 0.89 15.87
C THR A 291 -4.43 -0.50 15.24
N LYS A 292 -5.65 -1.02 15.27
CA LYS A 292 -6.03 -2.32 14.70
C LYS A 292 -5.90 -2.36 13.17
N MET A 293 -5.94 -1.22 12.50
CA MET A 293 -5.68 -1.07 11.07
C MET A 293 -4.21 -0.81 10.73
N GLY A 294 -3.33 -0.71 11.73
CA GLY A 294 -1.89 -0.47 11.57
C GLY A 294 -1.54 0.93 11.09
N HIS A 295 -2.24 1.98 11.58
CA HIS A 295 -1.91 3.38 11.29
C HIS A 295 -2.23 4.31 12.47
N SER A 296 -1.71 5.54 12.44
CA SER A 296 -2.01 6.56 13.45
C SER A 296 -3.40 7.18 13.25
N ARG A 297 -3.91 7.86 14.27
CA ARG A 297 -5.16 8.61 14.18
C ARG A 297 -5.09 9.72 13.12
N ASP A 298 -3.96 10.38 12.97
CA ASP A 298 -3.79 11.41 11.94
C ASP A 298 -3.87 10.81 10.53
N MET A 299 -3.23 9.64 10.32
CA MET A 299 -3.40 8.89 9.08
C MET A 299 -4.83 8.39 8.87
N GLN A 300 -5.59 8.12 9.93
CA GLN A 300 -6.99 7.72 9.81
C GLN A 300 -7.86 8.84 9.26
N ARG A 301 -7.59 10.10 9.64
CA ARG A 301 -8.30 11.26 9.08
C ARG A 301 -8.16 11.37 7.57
N VAL A 302 -6.98 11.02 7.04
CA VAL A 302 -6.74 10.96 5.59
C VAL A 302 -7.59 9.89 4.89
N TYR A 303 -8.08 8.90 5.62
CA TYR A 303 -8.96 7.84 5.09
C TYR A 303 -10.45 8.22 5.10
N GLU A 304 -10.85 9.26 5.81
CA GLU A 304 -12.20 9.80 5.74
C GLU A 304 -12.41 10.48 4.38
N TRP A 305 -13.41 10.08 3.64
CA TRP A 305 -13.83 10.75 2.41
C TRP A 305 -15.10 11.56 2.68
N GLN A 306 -15.04 12.81 2.30
CA GLN A 306 -16.18 13.74 2.35
C GLN A 306 -16.86 13.82 0.99
#